data_4b07c78cda9424e46e6cddfde7cea26d
#
_entry.id   4b07c78cda9424e46e6cddfde7cea26d
#
_cell.length_a   1.000
_cell.length_b   1.000
_cell.length_c   1.000
_cell.angle_alpha   90.00
_cell.angle_beta   90.00
_cell.angle_gamma   90.00
#
_symmetry.space_group_name_H-M   'P 1'
#
loop_
_entity.id
_entity.type
_entity.pdbx_description
1 polymer ?
#
loop_
_entity_poly.entity_id
_entity_poly.type
_entity_poly.pdbx_seq_one_letter_code
_entity_poly.pdbx_strand_id
1 'polypeptide(L)'
;MLLLPEVRAVHDSGATCVWAMTDCRVIATVLQETGPVDQIDDQQREALHLGLGVLEREVVERITDFNDPKQEWRRLFSEFMGTFFLVLVAAGGAMMGAAFDGSIGRAAAVAAPGLMVMAMILFMGKVSGAHFNPAVSFAFALRGDFPWKRVPGYVVAQLLGAVAAAAFLQAVIGVSASQGANYPAESSTATAAFLMELVLTFGLVSVILGTASGAQNIGIIGALGVGSYIALAGLWASPISGASMNPIRTLGPDIVGNDYTAYWVYLAGPLLGAALAVVAALVLRGYGGGKDGSLAAQGDLYTDFKRPDKS
;
A
#
# COMPACT_ATOMS: atom_id res chain seq x y z
N MET A 1 -29.40 -13.55 -27.82
CA MET A 1 -29.11 -12.30 -28.58
C MET A 1 -28.88 -11.07 -27.70
N LEU A 2 -28.59 -11.21 -26.40
CA LEU A 2 -28.47 -10.09 -25.43
C LEU A 2 -27.10 -9.94 -24.80
N LEU A 3 -26.10 -10.75 -25.16
CA LEU A 3 -24.71 -10.65 -24.64
C LEU A 3 -23.73 -9.96 -25.61
N LEU A 4 -24.20 -9.61 -26.79
CA LEU A 4 -23.39 -9.03 -27.86
C LEU A 4 -23.04 -7.54 -27.71
N PRO A 5 -23.81 -6.68 -27.02
CA PRO A 5 -23.43 -5.27 -26.87
C PRO A 5 -22.17 -5.06 -26.07
N GLU A 6 -21.93 -5.86 -25.03
CA GLU A 6 -20.73 -5.70 -24.16
C GLU A 6 -19.45 -6.20 -24.82
N VAL A 7 -19.53 -7.31 -25.54
CA VAL A 7 -18.37 -7.84 -26.31
C VAL A 7 -18.04 -6.91 -27.49
N ARG A 8 -19.06 -6.36 -28.13
CA ARG A 8 -18.91 -5.38 -29.24
C ARG A 8 -18.31 -4.05 -28.72
N ALA A 9 -18.74 -3.60 -27.55
CA ALA A 9 -18.20 -2.38 -26.92
C ALA A 9 -16.70 -2.50 -26.57
N VAL A 10 -16.23 -3.67 -26.19
CA VAL A 10 -14.80 -3.94 -25.93
C VAL A 10 -13.99 -3.91 -27.23
N HIS A 11 -14.56 -4.42 -28.34
CA HIS A 11 -13.89 -4.43 -29.63
C HIS A 11 -13.85 -3.04 -30.29
N ASP A 12 -14.93 -2.27 -30.16
CA ASP A 12 -15.06 -0.95 -30.80
C ASP A 12 -14.44 0.19 -30.02
N SER A 13 -14.19 0.01 -28.72
CA SER A 13 -13.67 1.10 -27.84
C SER A 13 -12.15 1.30 -27.90
N GLY A 14 -11.39 0.43 -28.56
CA GLY A 14 -9.92 0.50 -28.58
C GLY A 14 -9.30 0.51 -27.17
N ALA A 15 -10.10 0.20 -26.15
CA ALA A 15 -9.66 0.18 -24.77
C ALA A 15 -8.59 -0.88 -24.61
N THR A 16 -7.36 -0.46 -24.42
CA THR A 16 -6.24 -1.28 -24.02
C THR A 16 -6.61 -1.93 -22.70
N CYS A 17 -7.06 -3.17 -22.75
CA CYS A 17 -7.32 -4.01 -21.59
C CYS A 17 -5.98 -4.34 -20.90
N VAL A 18 -5.47 -3.42 -20.11
CA VAL A 18 -4.22 -3.60 -19.34
C VAL A 18 -4.43 -4.53 -18.15
N TRP A 19 -5.68 -4.88 -17.83
CA TRP A 19 -6.07 -5.59 -16.60
C TRP A 19 -6.33 -7.09 -16.74
N ALA A 20 -6.31 -7.61 -17.92
CA ALA A 20 -6.56 -9.04 -18.14
C ALA A 20 -5.76 -9.57 -19.31
N MET A 21 -4.44 -9.40 -19.31
CA MET A 21 -3.63 -9.96 -20.41
C MET A 21 -3.89 -11.45 -20.64
N THR A 22 -4.23 -12.21 -19.58
CA THR A 22 -4.59 -13.63 -19.69
C THR A 22 -6.03 -13.79 -20.16
N ASP A 23 -6.96 -13.01 -19.61
CA ASP A 23 -8.39 -13.13 -19.87
C ASP A 23 -8.77 -12.54 -21.24
N CYS A 24 -8.14 -11.41 -21.61
CA CYS A 24 -8.29 -10.84 -22.96
C CYS A 24 -7.65 -11.71 -24.04
N ARG A 25 -6.55 -12.46 -23.73
CA ARG A 25 -5.98 -13.42 -24.67
C ARG A 25 -6.93 -14.58 -24.93
N VAL A 26 -7.57 -15.12 -23.89
CA VAL A 26 -8.56 -16.20 -24.06
C VAL A 26 -9.74 -15.74 -24.88
N ILE A 27 -10.30 -14.57 -24.57
CA ILE A 27 -11.42 -13.98 -25.35
C ILE A 27 -10.95 -13.64 -26.76
N ALA A 28 -9.79 -13.01 -26.93
CA ALA A 28 -9.24 -12.69 -28.24
C ALA A 28 -8.92 -13.94 -29.08
N THR A 29 -8.39 -15.00 -28.45
CA THR A 29 -8.13 -16.27 -29.14
C THR A 29 -9.43 -16.92 -29.58
N VAL A 30 -10.44 -16.97 -28.70
CA VAL A 30 -11.77 -17.51 -29.06
C VAL A 30 -12.40 -16.70 -30.18
N LEU A 31 -12.34 -15.37 -30.15
CA LEU A 31 -12.87 -14.52 -31.23
C LEU A 31 -12.06 -14.60 -32.53
N GLN A 32 -10.75 -14.86 -32.45
CA GLN A 32 -9.90 -15.08 -33.62
C GLN A 32 -10.13 -16.44 -34.29
N GLU A 33 -10.42 -17.48 -33.49
CA GLU A 33 -10.69 -18.83 -33.98
C GLU A 33 -12.13 -19.01 -34.50
N THR A 34 -13.10 -18.24 -33.95
CA THR A 34 -14.52 -18.37 -34.30
C THR A 34 -14.98 -17.48 -35.47
N GLY A 35 -14.14 -16.53 -35.94
CA GLY A 35 -14.53 -15.62 -37.02
C GLY A 35 -15.67 -14.66 -36.64
N PRO A 36 -16.39 -14.04 -37.62
CA PRO A 36 -17.49 -13.13 -37.36
C PRO A 36 -18.58 -13.80 -36.54
N VAL A 37 -19.08 -13.09 -35.53
CA VAL A 37 -20.07 -13.58 -34.53
C VAL A 37 -21.31 -14.23 -35.14
N ASP A 38 -21.65 -13.86 -36.37
CA ASP A 38 -22.82 -14.37 -37.13
C ASP A 38 -22.62 -15.80 -37.65
N GLN A 39 -21.41 -16.37 -37.53
CA GLN A 39 -21.06 -17.71 -38.02
C GLN A 39 -20.70 -18.71 -36.90
N ILE A 40 -20.91 -18.35 -35.65
CA ILE A 40 -20.66 -19.20 -34.50
C ILE A 40 -21.71 -20.30 -34.42
N ASP A 41 -21.26 -21.58 -34.50
CA ASP A 41 -22.12 -22.74 -34.36
C ASP A 41 -22.57 -22.98 -32.90
N ASP A 42 -23.50 -23.91 -32.69
CA ASP A 42 -24.05 -24.17 -31.36
C ASP A 42 -23.01 -24.75 -30.39
N GLN A 43 -22.02 -25.53 -30.87
CA GLN A 43 -20.90 -26.06 -30.06
C GLN A 43 -19.97 -24.95 -29.62
N GLN A 44 -19.67 -24.00 -30.48
CA GLN A 44 -18.84 -22.84 -30.19
C GLN A 44 -19.54 -21.89 -29.21
N ARG A 45 -20.87 -21.75 -29.31
CA ARG A 45 -21.68 -21.00 -28.33
C ARG A 45 -21.65 -21.63 -26.95
N GLU A 46 -21.77 -22.95 -26.87
CA GLU A 46 -21.69 -23.70 -25.61
C GLU A 46 -20.30 -23.58 -24.98
N ALA A 47 -19.22 -23.66 -25.76
CA ALA A 47 -17.84 -23.45 -25.30
C ALA A 47 -17.63 -22.01 -24.79
N LEU A 48 -18.20 -21.01 -25.47
CA LEU A 48 -18.14 -19.61 -25.04
C LEU A 48 -18.91 -19.39 -23.73
N HIS A 49 -20.08 -19.99 -23.57
CA HIS A 49 -20.85 -19.94 -22.33
C HIS A 49 -20.16 -20.64 -21.18
N LEU A 50 -19.49 -21.77 -21.42
CA LEU A 50 -18.65 -22.47 -20.45
C LEU A 50 -17.45 -21.62 -20.04
N GLY A 51 -16.79 -20.98 -21.00
CA GLY A 51 -15.66 -20.08 -20.76
C GLY A 51 -16.05 -18.85 -19.95
N LEU A 52 -17.17 -18.22 -20.26
CA LEU A 52 -17.73 -17.10 -19.49
C LEU A 52 -18.13 -17.52 -18.08
N GLY A 53 -18.73 -18.71 -17.91
CA GLY A 53 -19.08 -19.25 -16.59
C GLY A 53 -17.86 -19.57 -15.72
N VAL A 54 -16.73 -19.97 -16.32
CA VAL A 54 -15.45 -20.14 -15.60
C VAL A 54 -14.89 -18.78 -15.17
N LEU A 55 -14.89 -17.80 -16.06
CA LEU A 55 -14.46 -16.43 -15.74
C LEU A 55 -15.32 -15.79 -14.64
N GLU A 56 -16.61 -15.99 -14.68
CA GLU A 56 -17.55 -15.47 -13.68
C GLU A 56 -17.30 -16.12 -12.31
N ARG A 57 -17.04 -17.43 -12.26
CA ARG A 57 -16.65 -18.13 -11.04
C ARG A 57 -15.29 -17.65 -10.50
N GLU A 58 -14.28 -17.49 -11.36
CA GLU A 58 -12.96 -16.96 -10.93
C GLU A 58 -13.08 -15.55 -10.37
N VAL A 59 -13.91 -14.69 -10.96
CA VAL A 59 -14.15 -13.34 -10.45
C VAL A 59 -14.87 -13.38 -9.11
N VAL A 60 -15.88 -14.24 -8.95
CA VAL A 60 -16.60 -14.40 -7.67
C VAL A 60 -15.68 -14.96 -6.59
N GLU A 61 -14.86 -15.97 -6.91
CA GLU A 61 -13.89 -16.55 -5.99
C GLU A 61 -12.86 -15.52 -5.54
N ARG A 62 -12.33 -14.69 -6.46
CA ARG A 62 -11.41 -13.58 -6.13
C ARG A 62 -12.05 -12.58 -5.17
N ILE A 63 -13.30 -12.17 -5.43
CA ILE A 63 -14.02 -11.25 -4.53
C ILE A 63 -14.24 -11.90 -3.15
N THR A 64 -14.50 -13.19 -3.12
CA THR A 64 -14.73 -13.93 -1.87
C THR A 64 -13.44 -14.07 -1.06
N ASP A 65 -12.29 -14.28 -1.71
CA ASP A 65 -10.99 -14.42 -1.03
C ASP A 65 -10.57 -13.15 -0.28
N PHE A 66 -10.89 -11.95 -0.78
CA PHE A 66 -10.65 -10.70 -0.06
C PHE A 66 -11.33 -10.64 1.31
N ASN A 67 -12.44 -11.33 1.46
CA ASN A 67 -13.22 -11.38 2.69
C ASN A 67 -13.04 -12.68 3.48
N ASP A 68 -12.21 -13.63 2.99
CA ASP A 68 -11.95 -14.89 3.68
C ASP A 68 -11.17 -14.66 4.98
N PRO A 69 -11.79 -14.89 6.17
CA PRO A 69 -11.10 -14.76 7.45
C PRO A 69 -9.87 -15.67 7.58
N LYS A 70 -9.83 -16.78 6.84
CA LYS A 70 -8.69 -17.72 6.86
C LYS A 70 -7.40 -17.12 6.33
N GLN A 71 -7.48 -16.06 5.52
CA GLN A 71 -6.31 -15.37 4.96
C GLN A 71 -5.87 -14.16 5.80
N GLU A 72 -6.63 -13.76 6.81
CA GLU A 72 -6.35 -12.57 7.60
C GLU A 72 -4.98 -12.62 8.29
N TRP A 73 -4.56 -13.78 8.79
CA TRP A 73 -3.24 -13.93 9.41
C TRP A 73 -2.07 -13.61 8.46
N ARG A 74 -2.21 -13.88 7.16
CA ARG A 74 -1.20 -13.57 6.14
C ARG A 74 -1.10 -12.07 5.91
N ARG A 75 -2.24 -11.38 5.89
CA ARG A 75 -2.30 -9.93 5.81
C ARG A 75 -1.64 -9.29 7.01
N LEU A 76 -1.98 -9.75 8.21
CA LEU A 76 -1.40 -9.25 9.46
C LEU A 76 0.11 -9.52 9.52
N PHE A 77 0.55 -10.70 9.09
CA PHE A 77 1.97 -11.02 9.01
C PHE A 77 2.72 -10.14 7.98
N SER A 78 2.10 -9.85 6.84
CA SER A 78 2.62 -8.90 5.85
C SER A 78 2.76 -7.49 6.43
N GLU A 79 1.75 -7.01 7.14
CA GLU A 79 1.79 -5.69 7.79
C GLU A 79 2.87 -5.63 8.90
N PHE A 80 2.99 -6.69 9.70
CA PHE A 80 4.07 -6.82 10.69
C PHE A 80 5.45 -6.76 10.03
N MET A 81 5.70 -7.62 9.02
CA MET A 81 6.99 -7.67 8.33
C MET A 81 7.32 -6.36 7.63
N GLY A 82 6.38 -5.80 6.87
CA GLY A 82 6.62 -4.57 6.13
C GLY A 82 6.90 -3.38 7.04
N THR A 83 6.17 -3.28 8.16
CA THR A 83 6.44 -2.25 9.16
C THR A 83 7.75 -2.49 9.91
N PHE A 84 8.10 -3.75 10.19
CA PHE A 84 9.41 -4.10 10.74
C PHE A 84 10.54 -3.59 9.85
N PHE A 85 10.54 -3.91 8.57
CA PHE A 85 11.59 -3.48 7.65
C PHE A 85 11.58 -1.97 7.41
N LEU A 86 10.40 -1.34 7.35
CA LEU A 86 10.31 0.13 7.28
C LEU A 86 11.01 0.78 8.46
N VAL A 87 10.67 0.40 9.70
CA VAL A 87 11.22 1.01 10.93
C VAL A 87 12.69 0.64 11.10
N LEU A 88 13.08 -0.59 10.75
CA LEU A 88 14.47 -1.03 10.76
C LEU A 88 15.38 -0.06 10.00
N VAL A 89 14.96 0.36 8.80
CA VAL A 89 15.75 1.27 7.96
C VAL A 89 15.56 2.72 8.39
N ALA A 90 14.32 3.12 8.73
CA ALA A 90 14.00 4.50 9.07
C ALA A 90 14.63 4.97 10.40
N ALA A 91 14.67 4.11 11.40
CA ALA A 91 15.34 4.38 12.67
C ALA A 91 16.84 4.01 12.60
N GLY A 92 17.15 2.87 11.97
CA GLY A 92 18.50 2.35 11.87
C GLY A 92 19.47 3.27 11.14
N GLY A 93 19.02 4.01 10.12
CA GLY A 93 19.87 4.96 9.42
C GLY A 93 20.43 6.06 10.32
N ALA A 94 19.60 6.64 11.19
CA ALA A 94 20.01 7.63 12.17
C ALA A 94 20.94 7.00 13.26
N MET A 95 20.54 5.84 13.77
CA MET A 95 21.31 5.12 14.80
C MET A 95 22.70 4.71 14.31
N MET A 96 22.80 4.17 13.08
CA MET A 96 24.07 3.79 12.46
C MET A 96 24.98 5.00 12.23
N GLY A 97 24.43 6.11 11.71
CA GLY A 97 25.18 7.33 11.47
C GLY A 97 25.75 7.94 12.77
N ALA A 98 25.02 7.81 13.89
CA ALA A 98 25.48 8.29 15.19
C ALA A 98 26.45 7.31 15.89
N ALA A 99 26.23 6.01 15.78
CA ALA A 99 27.05 4.99 16.44
C ALA A 99 28.40 4.77 15.74
N PHE A 100 28.49 4.98 14.42
CA PHE A 100 29.66 4.69 13.60
C PHE A 100 30.16 5.93 12.83
N ASP A 101 30.27 7.03 13.56
CA ASP A 101 30.95 8.31 13.18
C ASP A 101 30.67 8.75 11.73
N GLY A 102 29.42 9.05 11.44
CA GLY A 102 29.04 9.58 10.13
C GLY A 102 29.09 8.60 8.95
N SER A 103 29.13 7.29 9.24
CA SER A 103 29.10 6.23 8.22
C SER A 103 27.89 6.35 7.27
N ILE A 104 26.77 6.90 7.78
CA ILE A 104 25.53 7.16 7.01
C ILE A 104 25.18 8.64 7.15
N GLY A 105 25.30 9.38 6.06
CA GLY A 105 24.88 10.78 6.03
C GLY A 105 23.35 10.94 6.02
N ARG A 106 22.88 12.12 6.47
CA ARG A 106 21.44 12.42 6.57
C ARG A 106 20.66 12.11 5.28
N ALA A 107 21.18 12.48 4.12
CA ALA A 107 20.49 12.26 2.85
C ALA A 107 20.23 10.76 2.58
N ALA A 108 21.22 9.91 2.84
CA ALA A 108 21.07 8.46 2.71
C ALA A 108 20.09 7.92 3.76
N ALA A 109 20.22 8.33 5.02
CA ALA A 109 19.36 7.88 6.12
C ALA A 109 17.87 8.19 5.88
N VAL A 110 17.55 9.35 5.30
CA VAL A 110 16.16 9.75 5.04
C VAL A 110 15.60 9.26 3.70
N ALA A 111 16.46 8.92 2.73
CA ALA A 111 16.03 8.36 1.45
C ALA A 111 15.80 6.83 1.55
N ALA A 112 16.58 6.13 2.36
CA ALA A 112 16.54 4.68 2.49
C ALA A 112 15.15 4.11 2.88
N PRO A 113 14.37 4.72 3.81
CA PRO A 113 13.01 4.28 4.11
C PRO A 113 12.09 4.25 2.89
N GLY A 114 12.20 5.23 1.99
CA GLY A 114 11.44 5.26 0.74
C GLY A 114 11.77 4.06 -0.16
N LEU A 115 13.06 3.74 -0.32
CA LEU A 115 13.50 2.57 -1.07
C LEU A 115 13.04 1.27 -0.43
N MET A 116 13.06 1.19 0.92
CA MET A 116 12.58 0.02 1.64
C MET A 116 11.06 -0.17 1.44
N VAL A 117 10.27 0.88 1.58
CA VAL A 117 8.81 0.80 1.33
C VAL A 117 8.53 0.37 -0.10
N MET A 118 9.24 0.92 -1.08
CA MET A 118 9.15 0.48 -2.48
C MET A 118 9.38 -1.02 -2.62
N ALA A 119 10.47 -1.54 -2.03
CA ALA A 119 10.81 -2.96 -2.07
C ALA A 119 9.73 -3.82 -1.39
N MET A 120 9.20 -3.38 -0.25
CA MET A 120 8.15 -4.11 0.47
C MET A 120 6.81 -4.10 -0.26
N ILE A 121 6.43 -3.00 -0.92
CA ILE A 121 5.23 -2.96 -1.78
C ILE A 121 5.38 -3.95 -2.94
N LEU A 122 6.55 -3.99 -3.60
CA LEU A 122 6.81 -4.95 -4.68
C LEU A 122 6.78 -6.39 -4.19
N PHE A 123 7.30 -6.66 -2.98
CA PHE A 123 7.34 -8.00 -2.40
C PHE A 123 5.97 -8.50 -1.93
N MET A 124 5.22 -7.69 -1.20
CA MET A 124 4.03 -8.16 -0.49
C MET A 124 2.78 -7.28 -0.64
N GLY A 125 2.79 -6.32 -1.56
CA GLY A 125 1.64 -5.43 -1.78
C GLY A 125 0.35 -6.18 -2.13
N LYS A 126 0.45 -7.27 -2.88
CA LYS A 126 -0.69 -8.12 -3.20
C LYS A 126 -1.23 -8.92 -2.02
N VAL A 127 -0.46 -9.06 -0.93
CA VAL A 127 -0.88 -9.84 0.25
C VAL A 127 -1.80 -9.03 1.16
N SER A 128 -1.44 -7.78 1.47
CA SER A 128 -2.15 -6.96 2.46
C SER A 128 -2.58 -5.58 1.95
N GLY A 129 -2.14 -5.18 0.76
CA GLY A 129 -2.18 -3.80 0.30
C GLY A 129 -0.97 -2.98 0.75
N ALA A 130 -0.06 -3.55 1.56
CA ALA A 130 1.19 -2.94 2.03
C ALA A 130 0.97 -1.55 2.66
N HIS A 131 0.10 -1.47 3.65
CA HIS A 131 -0.18 -0.19 4.32
C HIS A 131 1.01 0.26 5.16
N PHE A 132 1.52 -0.60 6.05
CA PHE A 132 2.66 -0.37 6.96
C PHE A 132 2.54 0.91 7.80
N ASN A 133 1.33 1.48 7.85
CA ASN A 133 1.07 2.82 8.39
C ASN A 133 -0.42 2.95 8.78
N PRO A 134 -0.75 3.28 10.04
CA PRO A 134 -2.13 3.49 10.45
C PRO A 134 -2.84 4.62 9.70
N ALA A 135 -2.13 5.68 9.32
CA ALA A 135 -2.72 6.78 8.55
C ALA A 135 -3.16 6.34 7.15
N VAL A 136 -2.43 5.40 6.53
CA VAL A 136 -2.81 4.78 5.25
C VAL A 136 -4.02 3.87 5.43
N SER A 137 -4.01 3.00 6.46
CA SER A 137 -5.15 2.12 6.76
C SER A 137 -6.43 2.93 7.04
N PHE A 138 -6.28 4.02 7.79
CA PHE A 138 -7.36 4.97 8.07
C PHE A 138 -7.88 5.63 6.78
N ALA A 139 -7.00 6.10 5.90
CA ALA A 139 -7.39 6.76 4.65
C ALA A 139 -8.16 5.83 3.72
N PHE A 140 -7.70 4.60 3.52
CA PHE A 140 -8.42 3.61 2.72
C PHE A 140 -9.79 3.25 3.34
N ALA A 141 -9.86 3.12 4.66
CA ALA A 141 -11.13 2.86 5.35
C ALA A 141 -12.09 4.05 5.23
N LEU A 142 -11.59 5.28 5.37
CA LEU A 142 -12.39 6.50 5.25
C LEU A 142 -12.91 6.70 3.83
N ARG A 143 -12.14 6.30 2.80
CA ARG A 143 -12.57 6.33 1.40
C ARG A 143 -13.53 5.18 1.03
N GLY A 144 -13.66 4.17 1.89
CA GLY A 144 -14.53 2.99 1.65
C GLY A 144 -13.87 1.84 0.91
N ASP A 145 -12.55 1.88 0.66
CA ASP A 145 -11.82 0.82 -0.03
C ASP A 145 -11.34 -0.29 0.91
N PHE A 146 -11.30 -0.03 2.21
CA PHE A 146 -10.83 -0.96 3.24
C PHE A 146 -11.85 -1.11 4.37
N PRO A 147 -12.15 -2.35 4.81
CA PRO A 147 -13.13 -2.56 5.87
C PRO A 147 -12.63 -2.04 7.23
N TRP A 148 -13.42 -1.21 7.89
CA TRP A 148 -13.10 -0.67 9.22
C TRP A 148 -12.79 -1.75 10.27
N LYS A 149 -13.44 -2.92 10.17
CA LYS A 149 -13.21 -4.06 11.07
C LYS A 149 -11.78 -4.62 11.02
N ARG A 150 -11.04 -4.39 9.93
CA ARG A 150 -9.63 -4.81 9.75
C ARG A 150 -8.63 -3.79 10.28
N VAL A 151 -9.01 -2.52 10.39
CA VAL A 151 -8.11 -1.44 10.80
C VAL A 151 -7.42 -1.75 12.14
N PRO A 152 -8.13 -2.18 13.21
CA PRO A 152 -7.47 -2.48 14.48
C PRO A 152 -6.41 -3.59 14.37
N GLY A 153 -6.69 -4.65 13.62
CA GLY A 153 -5.73 -5.75 13.40
C GLY A 153 -4.46 -5.27 12.69
N TYR A 154 -4.61 -4.44 11.66
CA TYR A 154 -3.48 -3.84 10.94
C TYR A 154 -2.65 -2.94 11.86
N VAL A 155 -3.28 -2.06 12.64
CA VAL A 155 -2.57 -1.18 13.58
C VAL A 155 -1.77 -1.98 14.61
N VAL A 156 -2.34 -3.05 15.15
CA VAL A 156 -1.64 -3.94 16.10
C VAL A 156 -0.45 -4.64 15.43
N ALA A 157 -0.63 -5.20 14.24
CA ALA A 157 0.44 -5.87 13.50
C ALA A 157 1.59 -4.90 13.16
N GLN A 158 1.24 -3.69 12.70
CA GLN A 158 2.17 -2.61 12.42
C GLN A 158 2.94 -2.19 13.68
N LEU A 159 2.24 -2.02 14.82
CA LEU A 159 2.89 -1.67 16.09
C LEU A 159 3.88 -2.73 16.54
N LEU A 160 3.48 -4.00 16.50
CA LEU A 160 4.37 -5.11 16.86
C LEU A 160 5.61 -5.15 15.95
N GLY A 161 5.45 -4.92 14.64
CA GLY A 161 6.57 -4.83 13.70
C GLY A 161 7.52 -3.68 14.02
N ALA A 162 6.99 -2.49 14.33
CA ALA A 162 7.78 -1.32 14.67
C ALA A 162 8.57 -1.50 15.97
N VAL A 163 7.93 -2.03 17.03
CA VAL A 163 8.58 -2.31 18.32
C VAL A 163 9.66 -3.39 18.15
N ALA A 164 9.37 -4.45 17.40
CA ALA A 164 10.35 -5.51 17.13
C ALA A 164 11.58 -4.96 16.37
N ALA A 165 11.39 -4.06 15.41
CA ALA A 165 12.50 -3.42 14.69
C ALA A 165 13.34 -2.51 15.61
N ALA A 166 12.70 -1.69 16.42
CA ALA A 166 13.38 -0.82 17.36
C ALA A 166 14.17 -1.63 18.43
N ALA A 167 13.57 -2.70 18.98
CA ALA A 167 14.23 -3.60 19.91
C ALA A 167 15.42 -4.34 19.26
N PHE A 168 15.29 -4.78 18.02
CA PHE A 168 16.38 -5.38 17.26
C PHE A 168 17.54 -4.40 17.08
N LEU A 169 17.25 -3.16 16.67
CA LEU A 169 18.26 -2.11 16.50
C LEU A 169 18.97 -1.80 17.81
N GLN A 170 18.26 -1.71 18.93
CA GLN A 170 18.85 -1.52 20.25
C GLN A 170 19.76 -2.69 20.64
N ALA A 171 19.35 -3.92 20.34
CA ALA A 171 20.15 -5.10 20.67
C ALA A 171 21.44 -5.19 19.82
N VAL A 172 21.42 -4.74 18.57
CA VAL A 172 22.55 -4.87 17.64
C VAL A 172 23.48 -3.65 17.67
N ILE A 173 22.92 -2.44 17.75
CA ILE A 173 23.66 -1.17 17.67
C ILE A 173 23.89 -0.57 19.06
N GLY A 174 23.00 -0.84 20.02
CA GLY A 174 22.94 -0.17 21.31
C GLY A 174 22.05 1.08 21.29
N VAL A 175 22.09 1.87 22.36
CA VAL A 175 21.32 3.12 22.49
C VAL A 175 22.05 4.22 21.71
N SER A 176 21.44 4.72 20.67
CA SER A 176 22.01 5.74 19.79
C SER A 176 20.91 6.58 19.15
N ALA A 177 21.17 7.87 18.91
CA ALA A 177 20.28 8.79 18.22
C ALA A 177 18.82 8.71 18.70
N SER A 178 18.58 8.69 20.02
CA SER A 178 17.25 8.55 20.62
C SER A 178 16.46 7.38 20.03
N GLN A 179 17.11 6.24 19.81
CA GLN A 179 16.55 5.03 19.16
C GLN A 179 16.04 5.26 17.74
N GLY A 180 16.49 6.32 17.06
CA GLY A 180 16.01 6.70 15.74
C GLY A 180 14.56 7.18 15.72
N ALA A 181 14.02 7.60 16.86
CA ALA A 181 12.69 8.18 16.98
C ALA A 181 12.58 9.55 16.28
N ASN A 182 11.36 10.02 16.10
CA ASN A 182 11.09 11.33 15.53
C ASN A 182 10.66 12.31 16.62
N TYR A 183 11.33 13.45 16.63
CA TYR A 183 10.99 14.58 17.51
C TYR A 183 10.99 15.87 16.70
N PRO A 184 10.22 16.90 17.10
CA PRO A 184 10.44 18.25 16.58
C PRO A 184 11.90 18.64 16.79
N ALA A 185 12.55 19.18 15.77
CA ALA A 185 13.93 19.64 15.92
C ALA A 185 14.04 20.73 16.99
N GLU A 186 15.17 20.83 17.68
CA GLU A 186 15.41 21.84 18.73
C GLU A 186 15.17 23.27 18.24
N SER A 187 15.43 23.53 16.95
CA SER A 187 15.18 24.82 16.30
C SER A 187 13.75 25.02 15.84
N SER A 188 12.86 24.04 16.06
CA SER A 188 11.47 24.04 15.56
C SER A 188 10.47 23.92 16.70
N THR A 189 9.29 24.50 16.51
CA THR A 189 8.18 24.33 17.45
C THR A 189 7.40 23.04 17.16
N ALA A 190 6.74 22.48 18.18
CA ALA A 190 5.84 21.35 17.98
C ALA A 190 4.72 21.66 16.97
N THR A 191 4.25 22.92 16.90
CA THR A 191 3.28 23.38 15.90
C THR A 191 3.85 23.32 14.49
N ALA A 192 5.09 23.76 14.29
CA ALA A 192 5.75 23.68 12.98
C ALA A 192 5.94 22.22 12.54
N ALA A 193 6.35 21.35 13.45
CA ALA A 193 6.47 19.92 13.18
C ALA A 193 5.09 19.28 12.87
N PHE A 194 4.04 19.65 13.61
CA PHE A 194 2.68 19.18 13.34
C PHE A 194 2.19 19.58 11.95
N LEU A 195 2.36 20.84 11.55
CA LEU A 195 1.98 21.31 10.22
C LEU A 195 2.79 20.61 9.13
N MET A 196 4.07 20.34 9.39
CA MET A 196 4.91 19.58 8.49
C MET A 196 4.39 18.15 8.31
N GLU A 197 4.17 17.41 9.40
CA GLU A 197 3.66 16.04 9.36
C GLU A 197 2.29 15.94 8.68
N LEU A 198 1.42 16.94 8.90
CA LEU A 198 0.13 17.04 8.22
C LEU A 198 0.30 17.15 6.71
N VAL A 199 1.12 18.09 6.24
CA VAL A 199 1.32 18.33 4.80
C VAL A 199 2.04 17.17 4.13
N LEU A 200 3.07 16.60 4.78
CA LEU A 200 3.78 15.46 4.25
C LEU A 200 2.88 14.23 4.13
N THR A 201 2.05 13.96 5.13
CA THR A 201 1.13 12.82 5.08
C THR A 201 -0.02 13.06 4.12
N PHE A 202 -0.51 14.30 4.01
CA PHE A 202 -1.46 14.68 2.96
C PHE A 202 -0.91 14.32 1.56
N GLY A 203 0.33 14.68 1.27
CA GLY A 203 0.95 14.34 -0.01
C GLY A 203 1.18 12.85 -0.20
N LEU A 204 1.71 12.16 0.82
CA LEU A 204 1.94 10.71 0.79
C LEU A 204 0.65 9.94 0.46
N VAL A 205 -0.41 10.23 1.22
CA VAL A 205 -1.70 9.56 1.05
C VAL A 205 -2.35 9.96 -0.28
N SER A 206 -2.17 11.19 -0.74
CA SER A 206 -2.65 11.61 -2.07
C SER A 206 -1.98 10.80 -3.21
N VAL A 207 -0.68 10.51 -3.10
CA VAL A 207 0.03 9.65 -4.05
C VAL A 207 -0.51 8.22 -3.97
N ILE A 208 -0.69 7.68 -2.76
CA ILE A 208 -1.22 6.32 -2.55
C ILE A 208 -2.63 6.21 -3.16
N LEU A 209 -3.55 7.08 -2.77
CA LEU A 209 -4.93 7.05 -3.27
C LEU A 209 -4.99 7.33 -4.78
N GLY A 210 -4.06 8.13 -5.28
CA GLY A 210 -3.92 8.43 -6.69
C GLY A 210 -3.49 7.24 -7.53
N THR A 211 -2.50 6.51 -7.09
CA THR A 211 -1.98 5.32 -7.78
C THR A 211 -2.85 4.09 -7.57
N ALA A 212 -3.65 4.05 -6.50
CA ALA A 212 -4.60 2.98 -6.20
C ALA A 212 -5.93 3.12 -6.97
N SER A 213 -6.18 4.23 -7.66
CA SER A 213 -7.46 4.51 -8.33
C SER A 213 -7.26 4.56 -9.84
N GLY A 214 -7.91 3.67 -10.59
CA GLY A 214 -7.96 3.73 -12.05
C GLY A 214 -6.85 2.94 -12.77
N ALA A 215 -6.66 3.21 -14.07
CA ALA A 215 -5.87 2.45 -15.03
C ALA A 215 -4.34 2.38 -14.77
N GLN A 216 -3.85 2.86 -13.66
CA GLN A 216 -2.42 2.78 -13.33
C GLN A 216 -2.12 1.47 -12.60
N ASN A 217 -1.16 0.70 -13.10
CA ASN A 217 -0.69 -0.56 -12.52
C ASN A 217 -0.32 -0.39 -11.04
N ILE A 218 -1.18 -0.89 -10.16
CA ILE A 218 -1.12 -0.73 -8.71
C ILE A 218 0.18 -1.28 -8.12
N GLY A 219 0.80 -2.30 -8.73
CA GLY A 219 2.04 -2.89 -8.22
C GLY A 219 3.26 -1.97 -8.38
N ILE A 220 3.76 -1.85 -9.59
CA ILE A 220 5.07 -1.20 -9.85
C ILE A 220 4.98 0.32 -9.74
N ILE A 221 3.98 0.93 -10.36
CA ILE A 221 3.84 2.40 -10.38
C ILE A 221 3.50 2.92 -8.97
N GLY A 222 2.64 2.22 -8.23
CA GLY A 222 2.34 2.55 -6.84
C GLY A 222 3.58 2.47 -5.96
N ALA A 223 4.37 1.39 -6.08
CA ALA A 223 5.61 1.23 -5.33
C ALA A 223 6.61 2.36 -5.60
N LEU A 224 6.83 2.68 -6.89
CA LEU A 224 7.71 3.78 -7.30
C LEU A 224 7.21 5.13 -6.77
N GLY A 225 5.94 5.44 -6.95
CA GLY A 225 5.35 6.70 -6.49
C GLY A 225 5.45 6.88 -4.98
N VAL A 226 5.04 5.89 -4.22
CA VAL A 226 5.04 5.93 -2.75
C VAL A 226 6.46 6.00 -2.20
N GLY A 227 7.36 5.12 -2.66
CA GLY A 227 8.74 5.09 -2.18
C GLY A 227 9.50 6.37 -2.54
N SER A 228 9.32 6.88 -3.76
CA SER A 228 9.93 8.15 -4.18
C SER A 228 9.41 9.33 -3.38
N TYR A 229 8.10 9.37 -3.07
CA TYR A 229 7.54 10.43 -2.24
C TYR A 229 8.12 10.43 -0.82
N ILE A 230 8.23 9.24 -0.19
CA ILE A 230 8.83 9.12 1.15
C ILE A 230 10.28 9.62 1.14
N ALA A 231 11.08 9.20 0.18
CA ALA A 231 12.46 9.66 0.03
C ALA A 231 12.53 11.18 -0.16
N LEU A 232 11.70 11.73 -1.06
CA LEU A 232 11.62 13.17 -1.32
C LEU A 232 11.25 13.94 -0.03
N ALA A 233 10.20 13.52 0.67
CA ALA A 233 9.75 14.13 1.91
C ALA A 233 10.87 14.17 2.97
N GLY A 234 11.58 13.05 3.14
CA GLY A 234 12.72 12.97 4.04
C GLY A 234 13.85 13.93 3.69
N LEU A 235 14.19 14.05 2.40
CA LEU A 235 15.32 14.88 1.95
C LEU A 235 15.17 16.36 2.31
N TRP A 236 13.97 16.93 2.21
CA TRP A 236 13.78 18.36 2.45
C TRP A 236 13.16 18.68 3.81
N ALA A 237 12.27 17.83 4.36
CA ALA A 237 11.47 18.16 5.53
C ALA A 237 11.98 17.55 6.84
N SER A 238 12.87 16.54 6.77
CA SER A 238 13.39 15.90 7.98
C SER A 238 14.05 16.87 8.99
N PRO A 239 14.64 18.01 8.60
CA PRO A 239 15.20 18.95 9.58
C PRO A 239 14.17 19.63 10.50
N ILE A 240 12.87 19.51 10.22
CA ILE A 240 11.81 20.12 11.05
C ILE A 240 11.14 19.09 11.94
N SER A 241 10.70 17.95 11.39
CA SER A 241 9.90 16.97 12.12
C SER A 241 10.51 15.55 12.10
N GLY A 242 11.57 15.34 11.35
CA GLY A 242 12.07 14.00 11.04
C GLY A 242 11.32 13.31 9.90
N ALA A 243 10.24 13.92 9.36
CA ALA A 243 9.42 13.41 8.26
C ALA A 243 8.92 11.97 8.48
N SER A 244 8.20 11.77 9.57
CA SER A 244 7.69 10.44 9.95
C SER A 244 6.56 9.98 9.03
N MET A 245 5.53 10.81 8.83
CA MET A 245 4.30 10.52 8.07
C MET A 245 3.56 9.26 8.55
N ASN A 246 3.95 8.72 9.70
CA ASN A 246 3.49 7.42 10.18
C ASN A 246 3.49 7.37 11.71
N PRO A 247 2.32 7.31 12.37
CA PRO A 247 2.25 7.26 13.83
C PRO A 247 3.05 6.12 14.46
N ILE A 248 3.05 4.95 13.83
CA ILE A 248 3.70 3.74 14.35
C ILE A 248 5.22 3.77 14.12
N ARG A 249 5.67 4.36 13.01
CA ARG A 249 7.11 4.54 12.76
C ARG A 249 7.76 5.38 13.86
N THR A 250 7.03 6.32 14.46
CA THR A 250 7.48 7.09 15.61
C THR A 250 7.28 6.30 16.91
N LEU A 251 6.08 5.74 17.14
CA LEU A 251 5.73 5.07 18.39
C LEU A 251 6.62 3.86 18.72
N GLY A 252 7.03 3.07 17.71
CA GLY A 252 7.87 1.90 17.94
C GLY A 252 9.19 2.21 18.66
N PRO A 253 10.02 3.12 18.13
CA PRO A 253 11.21 3.63 18.81
C PRO A 253 10.91 4.33 20.14
N ASP A 254 9.82 5.11 20.24
CA ASP A 254 9.41 5.80 21.47
C ASP A 254 9.15 4.80 22.61
N ILE A 255 8.49 3.67 22.33
CA ILE A 255 8.22 2.61 23.31
C ILE A 255 9.54 2.00 23.81
N VAL A 256 10.47 1.68 22.91
CA VAL A 256 11.73 1.07 23.27
C VAL A 256 12.66 2.05 23.99
N GLY A 257 12.65 3.32 23.57
CA GLY A 257 13.40 4.40 24.21
C GLY A 257 12.73 4.95 25.46
N ASN A 258 11.47 4.60 25.72
CA ASN A 258 10.63 5.15 26.80
C ASN A 258 10.59 6.69 26.79
N ASP A 259 10.48 7.28 25.59
CA ASP A 259 10.38 8.73 25.39
C ASP A 259 9.26 9.04 24.41
N TYR A 260 8.22 9.71 24.89
CA TYR A 260 7.02 10.06 24.12
C TYR A 260 6.91 11.56 23.86
N THR A 261 8.03 12.27 23.92
CA THR A 261 8.08 13.72 23.74
C THR A 261 7.43 14.13 22.43
N ALA A 262 6.41 14.97 22.53
CA ALA A 262 5.62 15.48 21.38
C ALA A 262 5.02 14.40 20.48
N TYR A 263 4.79 13.15 20.95
CA TYR A 263 4.20 12.07 20.14
C TYR A 263 2.84 12.48 19.51
N TRP A 264 2.08 13.36 20.16
CA TRP A 264 0.82 13.87 19.63
C TRP A 264 0.95 14.49 18.23
N VAL A 265 2.11 15.08 17.90
CA VAL A 265 2.43 15.65 16.58
C VAL A 265 2.37 14.56 15.51
N TYR A 266 2.97 13.42 15.80
CA TYR A 266 3.11 12.28 14.90
C TYR A 266 1.88 11.37 14.85
N LEU A 267 0.93 11.58 15.75
CA LEU A 267 -0.39 10.97 15.71
C LEU A 267 -1.39 11.87 14.97
N ALA A 268 -1.55 13.10 15.43
CA ALA A 268 -2.57 14.03 14.92
C ALA A 268 -2.24 14.54 13.51
N GLY A 269 -0.97 14.92 13.25
CA GLY A 269 -0.52 15.40 11.94
C GLY A 269 -0.81 14.40 10.83
N PRO A 270 -0.30 13.16 10.91
CA PRO A 270 -0.56 12.14 9.90
C PRO A 270 -2.04 11.79 9.72
N LEU A 271 -2.82 11.64 10.79
CA LEU A 271 -4.25 11.32 10.66
C LEU A 271 -5.06 12.44 9.99
N LEU A 272 -4.78 13.69 10.34
CA LEU A 272 -5.43 14.84 9.69
C LEU A 272 -4.97 14.99 8.25
N GLY A 273 -3.69 14.82 7.97
CA GLY A 273 -3.16 14.81 6.60
C GLY A 273 -3.80 13.73 5.72
N ALA A 274 -3.97 12.53 6.27
CA ALA A 274 -4.65 11.43 5.60
C ALA A 274 -6.14 11.75 5.31
N ALA A 275 -6.85 12.34 6.27
CA ALA A 275 -8.24 12.74 6.08
C ALA A 275 -8.38 13.82 4.98
N LEU A 276 -7.49 14.81 4.96
CA LEU A 276 -7.46 15.83 3.90
C LEU A 276 -7.15 15.23 2.53
N ALA A 277 -6.28 14.20 2.46
CA ALA A 277 -6.00 13.50 1.21
C ALA A 277 -7.22 12.75 0.67
N VAL A 278 -8.04 12.17 1.55
CA VAL A 278 -9.32 11.57 1.14
C VAL A 278 -10.26 12.63 0.58
N VAL A 279 -10.37 13.79 1.23
CA VAL A 279 -11.19 14.91 0.71
C VAL A 279 -10.67 15.36 -0.67
N ALA A 280 -9.36 15.53 -0.82
CA ALA A 280 -8.78 15.89 -2.11
C ALA A 280 -9.04 14.82 -3.18
N ALA A 281 -8.95 13.53 -2.84
CA ALA A 281 -9.27 12.45 -3.75
C ALA A 281 -10.74 12.47 -4.19
N LEU A 282 -11.67 12.76 -3.27
CA LEU A 282 -13.10 12.93 -3.55
C LEU A 282 -13.35 14.10 -4.52
N VAL A 283 -12.69 15.24 -4.31
CA VAL A 283 -12.82 16.42 -5.19
C VAL A 283 -12.27 16.13 -6.59
N LEU A 284 -11.12 15.45 -6.67
CA LEU A 284 -10.44 15.22 -7.95
C LEU A 284 -11.01 14.06 -8.77
N ARG A 285 -11.58 13.03 -8.12
CA ARG A 285 -11.94 11.76 -8.76
C ARG A 285 -13.34 11.25 -8.43
N GLY A 286 -14.05 11.87 -7.50
CA GLY A 286 -15.35 11.42 -7.02
C GLY A 286 -15.24 10.36 -5.91
N TYR A 287 -16.35 9.66 -5.65
CA TYR A 287 -16.49 8.72 -4.53
C TYR A 287 -15.71 7.41 -4.78
N GLY A 288 -14.84 7.08 -3.82
CA GLY A 288 -14.16 5.78 -3.73
C GLY A 288 -13.12 5.54 -4.82
N GLY A 289 -12.30 4.52 -4.62
CA GLY A 289 -11.35 4.01 -5.62
C GLY A 289 -11.97 2.95 -6.53
N GLY A 290 -13.25 2.61 -6.33
CA GLY A 290 -13.92 1.54 -7.03
C GLY A 290 -13.31 0.16 -6.73
N LYS A 291 -13.45 -0.77 -7.69
CA LYS A 291 -12.89 -2.12 -7.58
C LYS A 291 -11.36 -2.09 -7.43
N ASP A 292 -10.70 -1.24 -8.19
CA ASP A 292 -9.23 -1.13 -8.19
C ASP A 292 -8.71 -0.58 -6.87
N GLY A 293 -9.39 0.41 -6.27
CA GLY A 293 -9.04 0.93 -4.95
C GLY A 293 -9.18 -0.13 -3.86
N SER A 294 -10.22 -0.94 -3.92
CA SER A 294 -10.42 -2.05 -2.98
C SER A 294 -9.36 -3.13 -3.14
N LEU A 295 -8.98 -3.48 -4.36
CA LEU A 295 -7.89 -4.43 -4.65
C LEU A 295 -6.54 -3.89 -4.11
N ALA A 296 -6.26 -2.61 -4.35
CA ALA A 296 -5.04 -1.98 -3.86
C ALA A 296 -4.97 -1.96 -2.32
N ALA A 297 -6.09 -1.68 -1.67
CA ALA A 297 -6.17 -1.58 -0.20
C ALA A 297 -6.12 -2.93 0.51
N GLN A 298 -6.66 -3.98 -0.09
CA GLN A 298 -6.84 -5.27 0.58
C GLN A 298 -5.86 -6.36 0.13
N GLY A 299 -5.16 -6.14 -0.98
CA GLY A 299 -4.35 -7.17 -1.63
C GLY A 299 -5.19 -8.14 -2.47
N ASP A 300 -4.52 -9.02 -3.20
CA ASP A 300 -5.10 -10.09 -4.01
C ASP A 300 -4.36 -11.40 -3.74
N LEU A 301 -4.84 -12.15 -2.77
CA LEU A 301 -4.21 -13.40 -2.34
C LEU A 301 -4.51 -14.57 -3.26
N TYR A 302 -5.51 -14.46 -4.12
CA TYR A 302 -5.96 -15.58 -4.94
C TYR A 302 -4.98 -15.95 -6.05
N THR A 303 -4.44 -14.98 -6.76
CA THR A 303 -3.55 -15.22 -7.90
C THR A 303 -2.21 -15.82 -7.53
N ASP A 304 -1.73 -15.55 -6.31
CA ASP A 304 -0.39 -15.98 -5.88
C ASP A 304 -0.39 -17.35 -5.16
N PHE A 305 -1.57 -17.89 -4.81
CA PHE A 305 -1.70 -19.12 -4.01
C PHE A 305 -2.44 -20.26 -4.72
N LYS A 306 -2.68 -20.18 -6.02
CA LYS A 306 -3.12 -21.34 -6.80
C LYS A 306 -2.07 -22.44 -6.61
N ARG A 307 -2.41 -23.50 -5.85
CA ARG A 307 -1.59 -24.71 -5.87
C ARG A 307 -1.60 -25.26 -7.28
N PRO A 308 -0.43 -25.66 -7.86
CA PRO A 308 -0.45 -26.44 -9.08
C PRO A 308 -1.34 -27.66 -8.82
N ASP A 309 -2.29 -27.88 -9.71
CA ASP A 309 -3.13 -29.07 -9.67
C ASP A 309 -2.22 -30.29 -9.51
N LYS A 310 -2.48 -31.08 -8.49
CA LYS A 310 -1.85 -32.39 -8.36
C LYS A 310 -2.37 -33.22 -9.52
N SER A 311 -1.62 -33.23 -10.62
CA SER A 311 -1.77 -34.20 -11.69
C SER A 311 -1.58 -35.62 -11.17
#